data_7e30599ba85e64093ce7e8174083638c
#
_entry.id   7e30599ba85e64093ce7e8174083638c
#
_cell.length_a   1.000
_cell.length_b   1.000
_cell.length_c   1.000
_cell.angle_alpha   90.00
_cell.angle_beta   90.00
_cell.angle_gamma   90.00
#
_symmetry.space_group_name_H-M   'P 1'
#
loop_
_entity.id
_entity.type
_entity.pdbx_description
1 polymer ?
#
loop_
_entity_poly.entity_id
_entity_poly.type
_entity_poly.pdbx_seq_one_letter_code
_entity_poly.pdbx_strand_id
1 'polypeptide(L)'
;MASRFEISQQIYNSAYAMHSAHSHSYYELYYLMNGSCNMFIHDNTYRMEAGTILFIPDNVLHKTTYLNNAYHERLYIEFTDDYISDLIDILGFEQFKDTFYMHFFSIPDNHRHEFLSIFSVLINERQNSNALSPCVYKNHLQNLLILLCRYCDNKPASPASLVDTVSIADVSVQKAMNYIMLNYNKDITLDEIADMLHLNPSYFSKKFKAVNGFGFKEYLNTIRINHSEQLLLETDMSIT
;
A
#
# COMPACT_ATOMS: atom_id res chain seq x y z
N MET A 1 -14.94 13.70 9.90
CA MET A 1 -14.57 12.40 10.47
C MET A 1 -13.96 12.59 11.86
N ALA A 2 -13.95 11.57 12.73
CA ALA A 2 -13.21 11.70 13.99
C ALA A 2 -11.70 11.70 13.70
N SER A 3 -10.94 12.54 14.41
CA SER A 3 -9.48 12.59 14.33
C SER A 3 -8.88 11.22 14.68
N ARG A 4 -7.99 10.68 13.82
CA ARG A 4 -7.33 9.38 14.01
C ARG A 4 -5.83 9.53 13.87
N PHE A 5 -5.11 9.00 14.85
CA PHE A 5 -3.69 8.69 14.75
C PHE A 5 -3.42 7.36 15.43
N GLU A 6 -2.87 6.43 14.72
CA GLU A 6 -2.44 5.12 15.23
C GLU A 6 -1.06 4.81 14.70
N ILE A 7 -0.18 4.30 15.54
CA ILE A 7 1.13 3.77 15.13
C ILE A 7 1.30 2.37 15.70
N SER A 8 1.75 1.44 14.89
CA SER A 8 1.99 0.05 15.31
C SER A 8 3.21 -0.52 14.62
N GLN A 9 3.95 -1.30 15.38
CA GLN A 9 5.07 -2.12 14.91
C GLN A 9 4.66 -3.59 14.99
N GLN A 10 4.86 -4.32 13.91
CA GLN A 10 4.47 -5.73 13.81
C GLN A 10 5.64 -6.58 13.32
N ILE A 11 5.83 -7.72 13.95
CA ILE A 11 6.89 -8.69 13.65
C ILE A 11 6.25 -10.02 13.27
N TYR A 12 6.72 -10.59 12.18
CA TYR A 12 6.32 -11.90 11.67
C TYR A 12 7.55 -12.76 11.47
N ASN A 13 7.51 -14.00 11.99
CA ASN A 13 8.58 -15.01 11.85
C ASN A 13 8.18 -16.14 10.91
N SER A 14 7.13 -15.96 10.14
CA SER A 14 6.57 -16.93 9.20
C SER A 14 5.94 -16.23 8.01
N ALA A 15 5.68 -16.97 6.95
CA ALA A 15 4.85 -16.47 5.87
C ALA A 15 3.49 -15.99 6.41
N TYR A 16 3.07 -14.84 5.98
CA TYR A 16 1.81 -14.22 6.39
C TYR A 16 1.18 -13.51 5.19
N ALA A 17 -0.09 -13.67 5.03
CA ALA A 17 -0.89 -12.86 4.12
C ALA A 17 -2.09 -12.31 4.89
N MET A 18 -2.39 -11.06 4.70
CA MET A 18 -3.67 -10.49 5.16
C MET A 18 -4.80 -11.33 4.58
N HIS A 19 -5.86 -11.54 5.35
CA HIS A 19 -6.96 -12.42 4.94
C HIS A 19 -7.59 -11.96 3.62
N SER A 20 -7.86 -10.66 3.49
CA SER A 20 -8.44 -10.03 2.29
C SER A 20 -7.73 -8.72 1.98
N ALA A 21 -7.84 -8.24 0.75
CA ALA A 21 -7.57 -6.86 0.45
C ALA A 21 -8.63 -5.98 1.15
N HIS A 22 -8.21 -4.82 1.62
CA HIS A 22 -9.08 -3.89 2.35
C HIS A 22 -8.75 -2.44 1.97
N SER A 23 -9.68 -1.55 2.23
CA SER A 23 -9.51 -0.11 2.18
C SER A 23 -10.04 0.52 3.47
N HIS A 24 -9.63 1.73 3.73
CA HIS A 24 -10.05 2.48 4.91
C HIS A 24 -10.10 3.98 4.60
N SER A 25 -10.85 4.76 5.38
CA SER A 25 -11.09 6.19 5.16
C SER A 25 -10.05 7.10 5.83
N TYR A 26 -8.80 6.66 5.95
CA TYR A 26 -7.66 7.40 6.48
C TYR A 26 -6.41 7.04 5.70
N TYR A 27 -5.37 7.85 5.81
CA TYR A 27 -4.07 7.59 5.20
C TYR A 27 -3.30 6.54 5.99
N GLU A 28 -2.47 5.77 5.28
CA GLU A 28 -1.51 4.87 5.91
C GLU A 28 -0.11 5.14 5.36
N LEU A 29 0.85 5.32 6.26
CA LEU A 29 2.26 5.29 5.94
C LEU A 29 2.82 3.93 6.35
N TYR A 30 3.11 3.09 5.37
CA TYR A 30 3.63 1.74 5.57
C TYR A 30 5.15 1.73 5.40
N TYR A 31 5.88 1.35 6.44
CA TYR A 31 7.34 1.21 6.40
C TYR A 31 7.76 -0.24 6.58
N LEU A 32 8.45 -0.81 5.59
CA LEU A 32 9.04 -2.14 5.68
C LEU A 32 10.44 -2.02 6.29
N MET A 33 10.58 -2.34 7.57
CA MET A 33 11.84 -2.23 8.33
C MET A 33 12.79 -3.37 8.03
N ASN A 34 12.26 -4.61 7.92
CA ASN A 34 13.03 -5.82 7.67
C ASN A 34 12.27 -6.79 6.77
N GLY A 35 13.04 -7.56 5.98
CA GLY A 35 12.51 -8.57 5.08
C GLY A 35 12.04 -8.01 3.75
N SER A 36 11.13 -8.73 3.12
CA SER A 36 10.53 -8.36 1.85
C SER A 36 9.07 -8.83 1.78
N CYS A 37 8.23 -8.08 1.08
CA CYS A 37 6.83 -8.45 0.90
C CYS A 37 6.33 -8.17 -0.52
N ASN A 38 5.23 -8.81 -0.88
CA ASN A 38 4.41 -8.36 -1.98
C ASN A 38 3.33 -7.43 -1.44
N MET A 39 3.27 -6.22 -1.97
CA MET A 39 2.24 -5.23 -1.70
C MET A 39 1.32 -5.16 -2.91
N PHE A 40 0.11 -5.67 -2.76
CA PHE A 40 -0.97 -5.36 -3.67
C PHE A 40 -1.52 -3.98 -3.30
N ILE A 41 -1.59 -3.08 -4.26
CA ILE A 41 -2.17 -1.75 -4.07
C ILE A 41 -2.90 -1.35 -5.34
N HIS A 42 -4.14 -0.89 -5.18
CA HIS A 42 -5.07 -0.56 -6.24
C HIS A 42 -5.31 -1.75 -7.18
N ASP A 43 -4.53 -1.90 -8.24
CA ASP A 43 -4.67 -2.94 -9.28
C ASP A 43 -3.34 -3.64 -9.61
N ASN A 44 -2.28 -3.33 -8.88
CA ASN A 44 -0.94 -3.86 -9.13
C ASN A 44 -0.34 -4.53 -7.89
N THR A 45 0.57 -5.46 -8.11
CA THR A 45 1.36 -6.09 -7.04
C THR A 45 2.83 -5.76 -7.22
N TYR A 46 3.39 -5.13 -6.20
CA TYR A 46 4.77 -4.69 -6.14
C TYR A 46 5.56 -5.53 -5.15
N ARG A 47 6.79 -5.88 -5.48
CA ARG A 47 7.77 -6.40 -4.55
C ARG A 47 8.42 -5.25 -3.82
N MET A 48 8.35 -5.25 -2.48
CA MET A 48 9.00 -4.28 -1.61
C MET A 48 10.12 -4.95 -0.81
N GLU A 49 11.22 -4.25 -0.66
CA GLU A 49 12.36 -4.65 0.16
C GLU A 49 12.50 -3.72 1.38
N ALA A 50 13.24 -4.17 2.39
CA ALA A 50 13.50 -3.38 3.60
C ALA A 50 14.08 -1.99 3.28
N GLY A 51 13.66 -0.99 4.04
CA GLY A 51 14.02 0.42 3.80
C GLY A 51 13.03 1.20 2.94
N THR A 52 11.96 0.54 2.46
CA THR A 52 10.94 1.20 1.64
C THR A 52 9.76 1.68 2.52
N ILE A 53 9.34 2.91 2.30
CA ILE A 53 8.08 3.47 2.81
C ILE A 53 7.10 3.62 1.65
N LEU A 54 5.85 3.24 1.87
CA LEU A 54 4.74 3.45 0.94
C LEU A 54 3.70 4.36 1.61
N PHE A 55 3.30 5.42 0.91
CA PHE A 55 2.15 6.24 1.31
C PHE A 55 0.90 5.72 0.61
N ILE A 56 -0.05 5.23 1.40
CA ILE A 56 -1.34 4.70 0.95
C ILE A 56 -2.42 5.74 1.23
N PRO A 57 -3.07 6.29 0.19
CA PRO A 57 -4.19 7.21 0.37
C PRO A 57 -5.40 6.53 1.03
N ASP A 58 -6.32 7.34 1.52
CA ASP A 58 -7.64 6.89 1.93
C ASP A 58 -8.40 6.19 0.77
N ASN A 59 -9.24 5.24 1.12
CA ASN A 59 -10.10 4.47 0.20
C ASN A 59 -9.35 3.70 -0.91
N VAL A 60 -8.03 3.55 -0.81
CA VAL A 60 -7.24 2.74 -1.74
C VAL A 60 -7.17 1.29 -1.27
N LEU A 61 -7.59 0.37 -2.14
CA LEU A 61 -7.53 -1.07 -1.87
C LEU A 61 -6.08 -1.55 -1.84
N HIS A 62 -5.70 -2.22 -0.75
CA HIS A 62 -4.35 -2.75 -0.58
C HIS A 62 -4.31 -4.03 0.24
N LYS A 63 -3.20 -4.78 0.10
CA LYS A 63 -2.94 -6.02 0.83
C LYS A 63 -1.45 -6.32 0.89
N THR A 64 -0.97 -6.71 2.07
CA THR A 64 0.43 -7.17 2.25
C THR A 64 0.50 -8.70 2.30
N THR A 65 1.50 -9.28 1.64
CA THR A 65 1.80 -10.71 1.67
C THR A 65 3.29 -10.94 1.87
N TYR A 66 3.67 -11.65 2.96
CA TYR A 66 5.03 -12.14 3.21
C TYR A 66 5.13 -13.58 2.73
N LEU A 67 6.04 -13.84 1.78
CA LEU A 67 6.05 -15.10 1.02
C LEU A 67 6.91 -16.20 1.64
N ASN A 68 7.77 -15.87 2.57
CA ASN A 68 8.73 -16.81 3.15
C ASN A 68 8.64 -16.84 4.68
N ASN A 69 9.28 -17.83 5.29
CA ASN A 69 9.37 -17.97 6.73
C ASN A 69 10.55 -17.19 7.35
N ALA A 70 10.99 -16.10 6.70
CA ALA A 70 12.00 -15.22 7.23
C ALA A 70 11.41 -14.24 8.25
N TYR A 71 12.31 -13.56 8.96
CA TYR A 71 11.94 -12.45 9.81
C TYR A 71 11.47 -11.26 8.96
N HIS A 72 10.29 -10.76 9.26
CA HIS A 72 9.71 -9.57 8.64
C HIS A 72 9.29 -8.61 9.74
N GLU A 73 9.58 -7.35 9.53
CA GLU A 73 9.21 -6.31 10.47
C GLU A 73 8.67 -5.11 9.71
N ARG A 74 7.47 -4.68 10.08
CA ARG A 74 6.84 -3.48 9.55
C ARG A 74 6.42 -2.53 10.65
N LEU A 75 6.39 -1.26 10.30
CA LEU A 75 5.76 -0.21 11.06
C LEU A 75 4.72 0.47 10.16
N TYR A 76 3.57 0.80 10.69
CA TYR A 76 2.60 1.62 9.97
C TYR A 76 2.07 2.75 10.86
N ILE A 77 1.73 3.87 10.22
CA ILE A 77 1.07 5.01 10.83
C ILE A 77 -0.22 5.27 10.06
N GLU A 78 -1.36 5.23 10.77
CA GLU A 78 -2.68 5.58 10.24
C GLU A 78 -3.07 6.95 10.77
N PHE A 79 -3.52 7.85 9.88
CA PHE A 79 -3.84 9.22 10.27
C PHE A 79 -4.88 9.86 9.34
N THR A 80 -5.56 10.88 9.84
CA THR A 80 -6.54 11.69 9.11
C THR A 80 -5.97 13.06 8.71
N ASP A 81 -6.67 13.80 7.87
CA ASP A 81 -6.27 15.08 7.28
C ASP A 81 -5.79 16.11 8.31
N ASP A 82 -6.37 16.14 9.50
CA ASP A 82 -6.05 17.08 10.56
C ASP A 82 -4.58 17.01 11.04
N TYR A 83 -3.91 15.86 10.83
CA TYR A 83 -2.48 15.71 11.13
C TYR A 83 -1.55 16.26 10.05
N ILE A 84 -2.06 16.46 8.83
CA ILE A 84 -1.28 16.90 7.67
C ILE A 84 -1.83 18.19 7.02
N SER A 85 -2.87 18.78 7.60
CA SER A 85 -3.55 19.96 7.05
C SER A 85 -2.58 21.10 6.73
N ASP A 86 -1.60 21.37 7.60
CA ASP A 86 -0.61 22.45 7.38
C ASP A 86 0.27 22.18 6.14
N LEU A 87 0.59 20.91 5.85
CA LEU A 87 1.33 20.54 4.64
C LEU A 87 0.47 20.69 3.40
N ILE A 88 -0.79 20.31 3.49
CA ILE A 88 -1.76 20.48 2.40
C ILE A 88 -1.99 21.96 2.12
N ASP A 89 -2.11 22.80 3.14
CA ASP A 89 -2.29 24.24 2.99
C ASP A 89 -1.07 24.92 2.33
N ILE A 90 0.16 24.45 2.66
CA ILE A 90 1.40 24.98 2.07
C ILE A 90 1.61 24.54 0.64
N LEU A 91 1.43 23.26 0.35
CA LEU A 91 1.70 22.69 -0.96
C LEU A 91 0.54 22.88 -1.95
N GLY A 92 -0.69 22.96 -1.45
CA GLY A 92 -1.90 22.73 -2.21
C GLY A 92 -2.20 21.24 -2.37
N PHE A 93 -3.49 20.88 -2.38
CA PHE A 93 -3.91 19.46 -2.38
C PHE A 93 -3.39 18.67 -3.58
N GLU A 94 -3.42 19.22 -4.79
CA GLU A 94 -2.95 18.52 -5.99
C GLU A 94 -1.44 18.23 -5.93
N GLN A 95 -0.63 19.20 -5.48
CA GLN A 95 0.81 18.95 -5.34
C GLN A 95 1.12 17.99 -4.20
N PHE A 96 0.37 18.03 -3.09
CA PHE A 96 0.48 17.04 -2.03
C PHE A 96 0.18 15.63 -2.56
N LYS A 97 -0.89 15.48 -3.31
CA LYS A 97 -1.29 14.24 -3.95
C LYS A 97 -0.20 13.72 -4.92
N ASP A 98 0.30 14.57 -5.81
CA ASP A 98 1.35 14.21 -6.76
C ASP A 98 2.66 13.80 -6.05
N THR A 99 2.90 14.31 -4.85
CA THR A 99 4.13 14.01 -4.09
C THR A 99 4.03 12.73 -3.29
N PHE A 100 2.87 12.42 -2.73
CA PHE A 100 2.74 11.37 -1.73
C PHE A 100 1.88 10.18 -2.17
N TYR A 101 0.79 10.40 -2.90
CA TYR A 101 -0.18 9.35 -3.17
C TYR A 101 0.40 8.19 -3.95
N MET A 102 0.34 7.00 -3.34
CA MET A 102 0.85 5.75 -3.93
C MET A 102 2.35 5.81 -4.31
N HIS A 103 3.12 6.68 -3.65
CA HIS A 103 4.55 6.74 -3.88
C HIS A 103 5.32 5.81 -2.94
N PHE A 104 6.31 5.14 -3.51
CA PHE A 104 7.30 4.36 -2.79
C PHE A 104 8.55 5.23 -2.55
N PHE A 105 8.91 5.38 -1.30
CA PHE A 105 10.08 6.15 -0.88
C PHE A 105 11.16 5.19 -0.38
N SER A 106 12.35 5.25 -0.97
CA SER A 106 13.50 4.48 -0.48
C SER A 106 14.32 5.35 0.46
N ILE A 107 14.46 4.93 1.71
CA ILE A 107 15.25 5.68 2.71
C ILE A 107 16.74 5.44 2.43
N PRO A 108 17.53 6.49 2.13
CA PRO A 108 18.97 6.37 1.98
C PRO A 108 19.63 5.93 3.30
N ASP A 109 20.62 5.05 3.23
CA ASP A 109 21.27 4.48 4.42
C ASP A 109 21.87 5.54 5.36
N ASN A 110 22.44 6.63 4.79
CA ASN A 110 23.02 7.72 5.55
C ASN A 110 21.99 8.55 6.34
N HIS A 111 20.71 8.50 5.97
CA HIS A 111 19.61 9.19 6.65
C HIS A 111 18.72 8.27 7.47
N ARG A 112 18.95 6.94 7.43
CA ARG A 112 18.09 5.96 8.13
C ARG A 112 17.92 6.25 9.62
N HIS A 113 18.96 6.73 10.29
CA HIS A 113 18.92 7.06 11.71
C HIS A 113 17.93 8.20 12.06
N GLU A 114 17.77 9.18 11.17
CA GLU A 114 16.83 10.28 11.35
C GLU A 114 15.38 9.77 11.33
N PHE A 115 15.04 8.91 10.36
CA PHE A 115 13.73 8.29 10.28
C PHE A 115 13.44 7.39 11.48
N LEU A 116 14.38 6.54 11.87
CA LEU A 116 14.23 5.66 13.03
C LEU A 116 14.05 6.43 14.33
N SER A 117 14.71 7.57 14.48
CA SER A 117 14.55 8.47 15.62
C SER A 117 13.11 8.99 15.73
N ILE A 118 12.51 9.43 14.62
CA ILE A 118 11.11 9.89 14.60
C ILE A 118 10.16 8.74 14.95
N PHE A 119 10.33 7.58 14.34
CA PHE A 119 9.50 6.40 14.65
C PHE A 119 9.59 6.00 16.12
N SER A 120 10.79 6.04 16.69
CA SER A 120 11.00 5.75 18.12
C SER A 120 10.25 6.71 19.03
N VAL A 121 10.27 8.00 18.72
CA VAL A 121 9.49 9.01 19.48
C VAL A 121 8.00 8.73 19.37
N LEU A 122 7.49 8.47 18.17
CA LEU A 122 6.06 8.19 17.95
C LEU A 122 5.58 6.93 18.68
N ILE A 123 6.38 5.86 18.65
CA ILE A 123 6.08 4.60 19.36
C ILE A 123 6.08 4.83 20.88
N ASN A 124 7.08 5.55 21.40
CA ASN A 124 7.16 5.86 22.83
C ASN A 124 5.99 6.73 23.28
N GLU A 125 5.63 7.75 22.50
CA GLU A 125 4.47 8.60 22.79
C GLU A 125 3.16 7.81 22.79
N ARG A 126 3.02 6.81 21.88
CA ARG A 126 1.85 5.94 21.85
C ARG A 126 1.70 5.10 23.12
N GLN A 127 2.82 4.66 23.68
CA GLN A 127 2.84 3.87 24.93
C GLN A 127 2.56 4.73 26.17
N ASN A 128 2.92 6.00 26.13
CA ASN A 128 2.83 6.95 27.25
C ASN A 128 1.91 8.13 26.94
N SER A 129 0.84 7.92 26.19
CA SER A 129 -0.03 8.98 25.66
C SER A 129 -0.68 9.83 26.76
N ASN A 130 -0.80 11.11 26.49
CA ASN A 130 -1.39 12.12 27.36
C ASN A 130 -2.11 13.22 26.55
N ALA A 131 -2.57 14.28 27.18
CA ALA A 131 -3.31 15.35 26.51
C ALA A 131 -2.50 16.12 25.45
N LEU A 132 -1.16 16.04 25.46
CA LEU A 132 -0.27 16.69 24.47
C LEU A 132 0.12 15.75 23.33
N SER A 133 -0.17 14.47 23.42
CA SER A 133 0.18 13.46 22.41
C SER A 133 -0.28 13.81 20.99
N PRO A 134 -1.47 14.38 20.74
CA PRO A 134 -1.86 14.80 19.39
C PRO A 134 -0.91 15.83 18.78
N CYS A 135 -0.35 16.74 19.58
CA CYS A 135 0.65 17.70 19.09
C CYS A 135 1.97 17.02 18.75
N VAL A 136 2.40 16.05 19.56
CA VAL A 136 3.62 15.26 19.29
C VAL A 136 3.46 14.46 18.00
N TYR A 137 2.33 13.78 17.83
CA TYR A 137 2.02 13.01 16.62
C TYR A 137 2.03 13.89 15.37
N LYS A 138 1.32 15.03 15.41
CA LYS A 138 1.27 15.95 14.28
C LYS A 138 2.66 16.45 13.88
N ASN A 139 3.44 16.95 14.84
CA ASN A 139 4.77 17.51 14.58
C ASN A 139 5.73 16.46 14.00
N HIS A 140 5.75 15.26 14.59
CA HIS A 140 6.67 14.20 14.14
C HIS A 140 6.25 13.57 12.82
N LEU A 141 4.94 13.40 12.55
CA LEU A 141 4.43 12.95 11.27
C LEU A 141 4.79 13.94 10.16
N GLN A 142 4.53 15.24 10.36
CA GLN A 142 4.88 16.27 9.38
C GLN A 142 6.39 16.32 9.11
N ASN A 143 7.21 16.21 10.17
CA ASN A 143 8.66 16.11 9.99
C ASN A 143 9.07 14.88 9.18
N LEU A 144 8.46 13.73 9.43
CA LEU A 144 8.69 12.50 8.66
C LEU A 144 8.38 12.71 7.18
N LEU A 145 7.23 13.30 6.85
CA LEU A 145 6.84 13.60 5.47
C LEU A 145 7.80 14.59 4.79
N ILE A 146 8.26 15.62 5.51
CA ILE A 146 9.27 16.57 5.01
C ILE A 146 10.59 15.86 4.72
N LEU A 147 11.03 14.93 5.58
CA LEU A 147 12.26 14.14 5.33
C LEU A 147 12.11 13.25 4.11
N LEU A 148 10.95 12.62 3.91
CA LEU A 148 10.67 11.84 2.70
C LEU A 148 10.84 12.68 1.44
N CYS A 149 10.29 13.89 1.42
CA CYS A 149 10.44 14.81 0.29
C CYS A 149 11.89 15.28 0.05
N ARG A 150 12.70 15.38 1.12
CA ARG A 150 14.05 15.94 1.02
C ARG A 150 15.12 14.92 0.67
N TYR A 151 14.99 13.72 1.19
CA TYR A 151 16.08 12.75 1.19
C TYR A 151 15.77 11.46 0.43
N CYS A 152 14.51 11.20 0.13
CA CYS A 152 14.13 9.98 -0.55
C CYS A 152 13.76 10.25 -2.00
N ASP A 153 14.22 9.38 -2.89
CA ASP A 153 13.63 9.29 -4.21
C ASP A 153 12.21 8.77 -4.06
N ASN A 154 11.25 9.56 -4.51
CA ASN A 154 9.86 9.14 -4.57
C ASN A 154 9.53 8.66 -5.99
N LYS A 155 8.83 7.55 -6.08
CA LYS A 155 8.41 6.98 -7.36
C LYS A 155 6.95 6.57 -7.27
N PRO A 156 6.11 7.02 -8.23
CA PRO A 156 4.71 6.63 -8.24
C PRO A 156 4.58 5.12 -8.38
N ALA A 157 3.52 4.55 -7.81
CA ALA A 157 3.14 3.16 -8.00
C ALA A 157 2.71 2.92 -9.45
N SER A 158 3.70 2.81 -10.35
CA SER A 158 3.50 2.60 -11.78
C SER A 158 4.30 1.39 -12.25
N PRO A 159 3.75 0.58 -13.17
CA PRO A 159 4.50 -0.51 -13.79
C PRO A 159 5.80 -0.08 -14.48
N ALA A 160 5.91 1.18 -14.88
CA ALA A 160 7.09 1.73 -15.55
C ALA A 160 8.21 2.17 -14.59
N SER A 161 7.93 2.32 -13.29
CA SER A 161 8.91 2.76 -12.29
C SER A 161 9.59 1.57 -11.61
N LEU A 162 10.37 0.80 -12.37
CA LEU A 162 11.23 -0.22 -11.78
C LEU A 162 12.36 0.46 -11.01
N VAL A 163 12.37 0.26 -9.69
CA VAL A 163 13.42 0.74 -8.78
C VAL A 163 14.11 -0.47 -8.20
N ASP A 164 15.34 -0.31 -7.74
CA ASP A 164 16.11 -1.38 -7.10
C ASP A 164 15.40 -2.02 -5.90
N THR A 165 14.57 -1.25 -5.19
CA THR A 165 13.84 -1.70 -3.99
C THR A 165 12.38 -2.06 -4.23
N VAL A 166 11.81 -1.69 -5.38
CA VAL A 166 10.41 -1.97 -5.75
C VAL A 166 10.35 -2.43 -7.20
N SER A 167 9.70 -3.54 -7.45
CA SER A 167 9.52 -4.12 -8.79
C SER A 167 8.15 -4.76 -8.92
N ILE A 168 7.70 -4.99 -10.15
CA ILE A 168 6.52 -5.85 -10.39
C ILE A 168 6.85 -7.25 -9.88
N ALA A 169 6.01 -7.76 -8.97
CA ALA A 169 6.25 -9.04 -8.31
C ALA A 169 6.30 -10.22 -9.30
N ASP A 170 5.54 -10.17 -10.38
CA ASP A 170 5.56 -11.18 -11.45
C ASP A 170 4.90 -10.65 -12.73
N VAL A 171 5.64 -10.65 -13.83
CA VAL A 171 5.18 -10.10 -15.12
C VAL A 171 3.97 -10.85 -15.68
N SER A 172 3.90 -12.18 -15.53
CA SER A 172 2.77 -12.95 -16.04
C SER A 172 1.50 -12.71 -15.22
N VAL A 173 1.65 -12.61 -13.90
CA VAL A 173 0.54 -12.26 -13.00
C VAL A 173 0.07 -10.84 -13.27
N GLN A 174 1.00 -9.90 -13.48
CA GLN A 174 0.65 -8.51 -13.82
C GLN A 174 -0.14 -8.41 -15.14
N LYS A 175 0.26 -9.17 -16.17
CA LYS A 175 -0.51 -9.24 -17.43
C LYS A 175 -1.93 -9.76 -17.22
N ALA A 176 -2.08 -10.79 -16.37
CA ALA A 176 -3.40 -11.30 -15.99
C ALA A 176 -4.25 -10.24 -15.28
N MET A 177 -3.66 -9.53 -14.32
CA MET A 177 -4.34 -8.46 -13.57
C MET A 177 -4.80 -7.35 -14.50
N ASN A 178 -3.95 -6.88 -15.41
CA ASN A 178 -4.30 -5.88 -16.42
C ASN A 178 -5.43 -6.37 -17.34
N TYR A 179 -5.42 -7.64 -17.74
CA TYR A 179 -6.50 -8.21 -18.55
C TYR A 179 -7.82 -8.23 -17.77
N ILE A 180 -7.80 -8.62 -16.50
CA ILE A 180 -8.99 -8.62 -15.63
C ILE A 180 -9.53 -7.19 -15.47
N MET A 181 -8.67 -6.21 -15.21
CA MET A 181 -9.05 -4.80 -15.08
C MET A 181 -9.76 -4.25 -16.32
N LEU A 182 -9.27 -4.60 -17.51
CA LEU A 182 -9.86 -4.13 -18.78
C LEU A 182 -11.15 -4.87 -19.16
N ASN A 183 -11.44 -6.02 -18.54
CA ASN A 183 -12.54 -6.90 -18.93
C ASN A 183 -13.42 -7.35 -17.75
N TYR A 184 -13.30 -6.74 -16.56
CA TYR A 184 -13.98 -7.19 -15.32
C TYR A 184 -15.51 -7.30 -15.46
N ASN A 185 -16.11 -6.56 -16.40
CA ASN A 185 -17.54 -6.57 -16.70
C ASN A 185 -17.99 -7.76 -17.59
N LYS A 186 -17.05 -8.60 -18.05
CA LYS A 186 -17.32 -9.82 -18.84
C LYS A 186 -17.20 -11.08 -17.97
N ASP A 187 -17.70 -12.19 -18.48
CA ASP A 187 -17.49 -13.51 -17.87
C ASP A 187 -16.07 -14.01 -18.18
N ILE A 188 -15.12 -13.62 -17.34
CA ILE A 188 -13.73 -14.03 -17.45
C ILE A 188 -13.51 -15.31 -16.64
N THR A 189 -12.82 -16.28 -17.23
CA THR A 189 -12.45 -17.52 -16.57
C THR A 189 -10.94 -17.62 -16.33
N LEU A 190 -10.56 -18.44 -15.33
CA LEU A 190 -9.16 -18.74 -15.05
C LEU A 190 -8.47 -19.40 -16.25
N ASP A 191 -9.20 -20.31 -16.94
CA ASP A 191 -8.70 -21.07 -18.09
C ASP A 191 -8.39 -20.13 -19.26
N GLU A 192 -9.28 -19.19 -19.56
CA GLU A 192 -9.06 -18.16 -20.59
C GLU A 192 -7.77 -17.37 -20.36
N ILE A 193 -7.52 -16.93 -19.11
CA ILE A 193 -6.31 -16.17 -18.78
C ILE A 193 -5.07 -17.08 -18.84
N ALA A 194 -5.17 -18.31 -18.36
CA ALA A 194 -4.07 -19.26 -18.42
C ALA A 194 -3.68 -19.55 -19.87
N ASP A 195 -4.65 -19.74 -20.76
CA ASP A 195 -4.42 -19.93 -22.19
C ASP A 195 -3.78 -18.71 -22.85
N MET A 196 -4.27 -17.51 -22.54
CA MET A 196 -3.67 -16.24 -23.01
C MET A 196 -2.19 -16.11 -22.62
N LEU A 197 -1.84 -16.61 -21.43
CA LEU A 197 -0.47 -16.59 -20.90
C LEU A 197 0.37 -17.81 -21.31
N HIS A 198 -0.19 -18.78 -22.04
CA HIS A 198 0.42 -20.07 -22.36
C HIS A 198 0.87 -20.85 -21.10
N LEU A 199 0.04 -20.80 -20.04
CA LEU A 199 0.30 -21.47 -18.78
C LEU A 199 -0.76 -22.56 -18.51
N ASN A 200 -0.35 -23.60 -17.75
CA ASN A 200 -1.32 -24.56 -17.23
C ASN A 200 -2.23 -23.87 -16.18
N PRO A 201 -3.58 -24.03 -16.23
CA PRO A 201 -4.52 -23.38 -15.33
C PRO A 201 -4.22 -23.62 -13.84
N SER A 202 -3.89 -24.86 -13.46
CA SER A 202 -3.56 -25.20 -12.07
C SER A 202 -2.27 -24.52 -11.59
N TYR A 203 -1.26 -24.44 -12.46
CA TYR A 203 -0.03 -23.73 -12.19
C TYR A 203 -0.30 -22.23 -12.06
N PHE A 204 -1.03 -21.65 -13.01
CA PHE A 204 -1.38 -20.23 -12.98
C PHE A 204 -2.18 -19.87 -11.72
N SER A 205 -3.18 -20.67 -11.35
CA SER A 205 -3.98 -20.45 -10.12
C SER A 205 -3.11 -20.37 -8.86
N LYS A 206 -2.17 -21.31 -8.70
CA LYS A 206 -1.23 -21.33 -7.57
C LYS A 206 -0.30 -20.12 -7.59
N LYS A 207 0.26 -19.80 -8.76
CA LYS A 207 1.16 -18.66 -8.96
C LYS A 207 0.46 -17.34 -8.69
N PHE A 208 -0.76 -17.14 -9.23
CA PHE A 208 -1.56 -15.95 -9.01
C PHE A 208 -1.83 -15.72 -7.53
N LYS A 209 -2.25 -16.78 -6.81
CA LYS A 209 -2.46 -16.71 -5.36
C LYS A 209 -1.18 -16.47 -4.58
N ALA A 210 -0.06 -17.06 -4.97
CA ALA A 210 1.22 -16.86 -4.30
C ALA A 210 1.72 -15.40 -4.42
N VAL A 211 1.50 -14.76 -5.57
CA VAL A 211 1.94 -13.38 -5.82
C VAL A 211 1.01 -12.38 -5.13
N ASN A 212 -0.30 -12.53 -5.29
CA ASN A 212 -1.30 -11.55 -4.82
C ASN A 212 -1.83 -11.85 -3.41
N GLY A 213 -1.61 -13.07 -2.89
CA GLY A 213 -2.16 -13.50 -1.61
C GLY A 213 -3.64 -13.88 -1.64
N PHE A 214 -4.31 -13.81 -2.80
CA PHE A 214 -5.71 -14.22 -3.01
C PHE A 214 -5.91 -14.86 -4.39
N GLY A 215 -6.97 -15.66 -4.51
CA GLY A 215 -7.25 -16.38 -5.74
C GLY A 215 -7.87 -15.50 -6.84
N PHE A 216 -7.88 -16.01 -8.06
CA PHE A 216 -8.43 -15.33 -9.22
C PHE A 216 -9.87 -14.83 -9.02
N LYS A 217 -10.79 -15.69 -8.53
CA LYS A 217 -12.20 -15.30 -8.31
C LYS A 217 -12.35 -14.21 -7.25
N GLU A 218 -11.56 -14.29 -6.20
CA GLU A 218 -11.54 -13.29 -5.13
C GLU A 218 -11.06 -11.94 -5.68
N TYR A 219 -9.98 -11.94 -6.47
CA TYR A 219 -9.47 -10.75 -7.14
C TYR A 219 -10.51 -10.12 -8.08
N LEU A 220 -11.11 -10.92 -8.99
CA LEU A 220 -12.13 -10.44 -9.92
C LEU A 220 -13.32 -9.81 -9.18
N ASN A 221 -13.79 -10.46 -8.11
CA ASN A 221 -14.89 -9.92 -7.31
C ASN A 221 -14.50 -8.62 -6.60
N THR A 222 -13.28 -8.53 -6.08
CA THR A 222 -12.76 -7.31 -5.45
C THR A 222 -12.74 -6.14 -6.43
N ILE A 223 -12.25 -6.36 -7.66
CA ILE A 223 -12.27 -5.34 -8.72
C ILE A 223 -13.70 -4.91 -9.07
N ARG A 224 -14.62 -5.87 -9.20
CA ARG A 224 -16.04 -5.57 -9.48
C ARG A 224 -16.70 -4.74 -8.40
N ILE A 225 -16.44 -5.06 -7.13
CA ILE A 225 -16.97 -4.32 -5.97
C ILE A 225 -16.43 -2.89 -5.97
N ASN A 226 -15.12 -2.72 -6.13
CA ASN A 226 -14.50 -1.38 -6.16
C ASN A 226 -15.08 -0.50 -7.27
N HIS A 227 -15.20 -1.03 -8.47
CA HIS A 227 -15.82 -0.27 -9.57
C HIS A 227 -17.28 0.05 -9.31
N SER A 228 -18.01 -0.87 -8.66
CA SER A 228 -19.41 -0.61 -8.27
C SER A 228 -19.51 0.50 -7.23
N GLU A 229 -18.63 0.51 -6.24
CA GLU A 229 -18.55 1.59 -5.24
C GLU A 229 -18.22 2.94 -5.87
N GLN A 230 -17.24 3.00 -6.78
CA GLN A 230 -16.91 4.22 -7.51
C GLN A 230 -18.10 4.74 -8.32
N LEU A 231 -18.79 3.88 -9.07
CA LEU A 231 -19.97 4.25 -9.83
C LEU A 231 -21.09 4.81 -8.94
N LEU A 232 -21.30 4.23 -7.76
CA LEU A 232 -22.30 4.72 -6.80
C LEU A 232 -21.94 6.07 -6.17
N LEU A 233 -20.64 6.36 -6.01
CA LEU A 233 -20.16 7.62 -5.45
C LEU A 233 -20.08 8.75 -6.49
N GLU A 234 -19.76 8.43 -7.74
CA GLU A 234 -19.47 9.40 -8.80
C GLU A 234 -20.66 9.63 -9.76
N THR A 235 -21.70 8.80 -9.69
CA THR A 235 -22.85 8.88 -10.61
C THR A 235 -24.19 8.73 -9.89
N ASP A 236 -25.27 9.20 -10.51
CA ASP A 236 -26.64 8.99 -10.05
C ASP A 236 -27.25 7.66 -10.57
N MET A 237 -26.42 6.69 -10.95
CA MET A 237 -26.89 5.40 -11.46
C MET A 237 -27.55 4.58 -10.34
N SER A 238 -28.68 3.94 -10.65
CA SER A 238 -29.36 3.04 -9.73
C SER A 238 -28.66 1.68 -9.69
N ILE A 239 -28.83 0.95 -8.57
CA ILE A 239 -28.31 -0.41 -8.38
C ILE A 239 -29.08 -1.46 -9.23
N THR A 240 -30.19 -1.05 -9.86
CA THR A 240 -31.06 -1.91 -10.71
C THR A 240 -30.91 -1.54 -12.18
#